data_27399447e5e359fc452df278fbec9d5e
#
_entry.id   27399447e5e359fc452df278fbec9d5e
#
_cell.length_a   1.000
_cell.length_b   1.000
_cell.length_c   1.000
_cell.angle_alpha   90.00
_cell.angle_beta   90.00
_cell.angle_gamma   90.00
#
_symmetry.space_group_name_H-M   'P 1'
#
loop_
_entity.id
_entity.type
_entity.pdbx_description
1 polymer ?
#
loop_
_entity_poly.entity_id
_entity_poly.type
_entity_poly.pdbx_seq_one_letter_code
_entity_poly.pdbx_strand_id
1 'polypeptide(L)'
;MAVIIISSFDPRNASRYIGIMESLGAEVRLLIPENDGHRTSGDLMDGAGGLMLTGGPDVDPALYHQKPDPEAGLEINRPLDDLDLRLLDHALEHDMPVLAICRGMQVLNVVFGGGLV
;
A
#
# COMPACT_ATOMS: atom_id res chain seq x y z
N MET A 1 2.16 -22.58 -1.22
CA MET A 1 1.70 -21.54 -0.27
C MET A 1 1.79 -20.19 -0.96
N ALA A 2 0.71 -19.42 -0.94
CA ALA A 2 0.70 -18.09 -1.56
C ALA A 2 1.51 -17.10 -0.72
N VAL A 3 2.32 -16.29 -1.40
CA VAL A 3 3.03 -15.17 -0.76
C VAL A 3 2.20 -13.91 -0.95
N ILE A 4 1.80 -13.30 0.15
CA ILE A 4 1.03 -12.04 0.15
C ILE A 4 1.95 -10.91 0.60
N ILE A 5 2.05 -9.88 -0.23
CA ILE A 5 2.77 -8.65 0.11
C ILE A 5 1.82 -7.76 0.90
N ILE A 6 2.27 -7.30 2.06
CA ILE A 6 1.55 -6.30 2.85
C ILE A 6 2.43 -5.08 2.97
N SER A 7 1.95 -3.92 2.52
CA SER A 7 2.62 -2.65 2.77
C SER A 7 2.00 -1.96 3.97
N SER A 8 2.83 -1.34 4.79
CA SER A 8 2.37 -0.61 5.98
C SER A 8 3.33 0.51 6.32
N PHE A 9 2.85 1.50 7.06
CA PHE A 9 3.70 2.57 7.55
C PHE A 9 4.58 2.13 8.73
N ASP A 10 4.18 1.12 9.49
CA ASP A 10 5.01 0.52 10.53
C ASP A 10 4.60 -0.94 10.82
N PRO A 11 5.48 -1.73 11.48
CA PRO A 11 5.17 -3.13 11.79
C PRO A 11 3.99 -3.32 12.74
N ARG A 12 3.72 -2.37 13.63
CA ARG A 12 2.62 -2.48 14.59
C ARG A 12 1.27 -2.42 13.89
N ASN A 13 1.15 -1.49 12.93
CA ASN A 13 -0.07 -1.38 12.14
C ASN A 13 -0.33 -2.65 11.35
N ALA A 14 0.73 -3.29 10.87
CA ALA A 14 0.62 -4.48 10.05
C ALA A 14 0.30 -5.75 10.83
N SER A 15 0.59 -5.81 12.13
CA SER A 15 0.57 -7.05 12.90
C SER A 15 -0.76 -7.80 12.84
N ARG A 16 -1.87 -7.07 12.87
CA ARG A 16 -3.22 -7.66 12.78
C ARG A 16 -3.46 -8.30 11.42
N TYR A 17 -3.07 -7.60 10.36
CA TYR A 17 -3.25 -8.10 8.99
C TYR A 17 -2.37 -9.33 8.74
N ILE A 18 -1.14 -9.30 9.23
CA ILE A 18 -0.20 -10.43 9.13
C ILE A 18 -0.82 -11.66 9.81
N GLY A 19 -1.30 -11.50 11.03
CA GLY A 19 -1.90 -12.60 11.79
C GLY A 19 -3.09 -13.23 11.07
N ILE A 20 -3.96 -12.42 10.49
CA ILE A 20 -5.12 -12.90 9.74
C ILE A 20 -4.67 -13.68 8.51
N MET A 21 -3.73 -13.14 7.73
CA MET A 21 -3.29 -13.80 6.50
C MET A 21 -2.54 -15.09 6.79
N GLU A 22 -1.71 -15.12 7.81
CA GLU A 22 -1.01 -16.34 8.22
C GLU A 22 -1.99 -17.42 8.73
N SER A 23 -3.05 -17.01 9.43
CA SER A 23 -4.07 -17.95 9.88
C SER A 23 -4.83 -18.60 8.72
N LEU A 24 -4.85 -17.94 7.56
CA LEU A 24 -5.45 -18.48 6.33
C LEU A 24 -4.46 -19.30 5.49
N GLY A 25 -3.25 -19.53 5.99
CA GLY A 25 -2.25 -20.33 5.32
C GLY A 25 -1.33 -19.58 4.36
N ALA A 26 -1.37 -18.25 4.34
CA ALA A 26 -0.49 -17.46 3.50
C ALA A 26 0.87 -17.23 4.16
N GLU A 27 1.91 -17.11 3.33
CA GLU A 27 3.19 -16.55 3.72
C GLU A 27 3.12 -15.04 3.51
N VAL A 28 3.54 -14.26 4.50
CA VAL A 28 3.48 -12.80 4.44
C VAL A 28 4.86 -12.20 4.25
N ARG A 29 4.96 -11.26 3.31
CA ARG A 29 6.14 -10.41 3.15
C ARG A 29 5.72 -8.98 3.47
N LEU A 30 6.20 -8.46 4.60
CA LEU A 30 5.90 -7.10 5.03
C LEU A 30 6.89 -6.11 4.41
N LEU A 31 6.38 -5.06 3.81
CA LEU A 31 7.16 -3.96 3.24
C LEU A 31 6.88 -2.67 4.00
N ILE A 32 7.94 -2.01 4.43
CA ILE A 32 7.91 -0.73 5.14
C ILE A 32 8.72 0.28 4.32
N PRO A 33 8.21 1.50 4.06
CA PRO A 33 8.92 2.45 3.19
C PRO A 33 10.34 2.75 3.62
N GLU A 34 10.60 2.83 4.92
CA GLU A 34 11.93 3.13 5.46
C GLU A 34 12.96 2.06 5.10
N ASN A 35 12.53 0.81 5.01
CA ASN A 35 13.41 -0.32 4.72
C ASN A 35 13.43 -0.68 3.23
N ASP A 36 12.32 -0.48 2.54
CA ASP A 36 12.08 -1.07 1.23
C ASP A 36 11.85 -0.05 0.12
N GLY A 37 11.66 1.22 0.47
CA GLY A 37 11.28 2.26 -0.49
C GLY A 37 12.32 2.51 -1.60
N HIS A 38 13.57 2.12 -1.40
CA HIS A 38 14.64 2.25 -2.39
C HIS A 38 14.76 1.07 -3.35
N ARG A 39 14.04 -0.02 -3.08
CA ARG A 39 14.10 -1.24 -3.90
C ARG A 39 13.11 -1.15 -5.07
N THR A 40 13.39 -1.87 -6.15
CA THR A 40 12.48 -1.91 -7.29
C THR A 40 11.22 -2.70 -6.97
N SER A 41 10.12 -2.37 -7.62
CA SER A 41 8.87 -3.13 -7.45
C SER A 41 9.04 -4.58 -7.90
N GLY A 42 9.84 -4.83 -8.94
CA GLY A 42 10.14 -6.19 -9.38
C GLY A 42 10.81 -7.03 -8.30
N ASP A 43 11.79 -6.46 -7.59
CA ASP A 43 12.45 -7.15 -6.48
C ASP A 43 11.50 -7.38 -5.30
N LEU A 44 10.72 -6.36 -4.96
CA LEU A 44 9.79 -6.43 -3.82
C LEU A 44 8.67 -7.44 -4.05
N MET A 45 8.20 -7.55 -5.27
CA MET A 45 7.04 -8.37 -5.64
C MET A 45 7.42 -9.74 -6.19
N ASP A 46 8.71 -10.08 -6.24
CA ASP A 46 9.17 -11.35 -6.78
C ASP A 46 8.54 -12.54 -6.05
N GLY A 47 7.90 -13.42 -6.79
CA GLY A 47 7.21 -14.59 -6.25
C GLY A 47 5.90 -14.29 -5.52
N ALA A 48 5.42 -13.05 -5.52
CA ALA A 48 4.19 -12.69 -4.83
C ALA A 48 2.95 -13.20 -5.58
N GLY A 49 1.96 -13.67 -4.82
CA GLY A 49 0.67 -14.08 -5.34
C GLY A 49 -0.43 -13.06 -5.12
N GLY A 50 -0.20 -12.03 -4.32
CA GLY A 50 -1.18 -10.99 -4.06
C GLY A 50 -0.60 -9.81 -3.29
N LEU A 51 -1.32 -8.70 -3.33
CA LEU A 51 -0.94 -7.45 -2.66
C LEU A 51 -2.05 -7.00 -1.73
N MET A 52 -1.68 -6.65 -0.49
CA MET A 52 -2.60 -6.03 0.47
C MET A 52 -2.08 -4.65 0.84
N LEU A 53 -2.88 -3.62 0.58
CA LEU A 53 -2.65 -2.25 1.02
C LEU A 53 -3.47 -2.01 2.27
N THR A 54 -2.85 -1.51 3.32
CA THR A 54 -3.47 -1.41 4.65
C THR A 54 -3.85 0.01 5.02
N GLY A 55 -4.49 0.17 6.18
CA GLY A 55 -4.79 1.47 6.75
C GLY A 55 -3.52 2.23 7.14
N GLY A 56 -3.62 3.53 7.24
CA GLY A 56 -2.48 4.38 7.58
C GLY A 56 -2.79 5.86 7.43
N PRO A 57 -1.74 6.70 7.34
CA PRO A 57 -1.89 8.14 7.17
C PRO A 57 -2.64 8.52 5.88
N ASP A 58 -3.01 9.79 5.78
CA ASP A 58 -3.72 10.29 4.60
C ASP A 58 -2.84 10.25 3.35
N VAL A 59 -3.47 10.05 2.20
CA VAL A 59 -2.77 10.13 0.92
C VAL A 59 -2.46 11.60 0.61
N ASP A 60 -1.24 11.87 0.12
CA ASP A 60 -0.82 13.21 -0.24
C ASP A 60 -1.74 13.80 -1.32
N PRO A 61 -2.41 14.94 -1.05
CA PRO A 61 -3.30 15.56 -2.03
C PRO A 61 -2.65 15.90 -3.37
N ALA A 62 -1.34 16.10 -3.41
CA ALA A 62 -0.61 16.34 -4.65
C ALA A 62 -0.76 15.18 -5.64
N LEU A 63 -0.99 13.96 -5.16
CA LEU A 63 -1.14 12.77 -6.01
C LEU A 63 -2.48 12.74 -6.75
N TYR A 64 -3.47 13.47 -6.28
CA TYR A 64 -4.74 13.63 -6.99
C TYR A 64 -5.01 15.08 -7.38
N HIS A 65 -3.94 15.85 -7.59
CA HIS A 65 -3.95 17.20 -8.15
C HIS A 65 -4.72 18.23 -7.33
N GLN A 66 -4.72 18.06 -6.00
CA GLN A 66 -5.34 19.00 -5.07
C GLN A 66 -4.30 19.60 -4.15
N LYS A 67 -4.61 20.79 -3.62
CA LYS A 67 -3.78 21.43 -2.61
C LYS A 67 -4.20 20.92 -1.23
N PRO A 68 -3.23 20.71 -0.31
CA PRO A 68 -3.57 20.38 1.06
C PRO A 68 -4.41 21.49 1.69
N ASP A 69 -5.45 21.10 2.44
CA ASP A 69 -6.21 22.02 3.26
C ASP A 69 -5.55 22.05 4.65
N PRO A 70 -4.97 23.18 5.07
CA PRO A 70 -4.30 23.26 6.38
C PRO A 70 -5.24 22.97 7.56
N GLU A 71 -6.54 23.18 7.39
CA GLU A 71 -7.53 22.93 8.44
C GLU A 71 -7.98 21.47 8.51
N ALA A 72 -7.69 20.68 7.51
CA ALA A 72 -8.07 19.27 7.49
C ALA A 72 -7.24 18.39 8.43
N GLY A 73 -6.10 18.88 8.92
CA GLY A 73 -5.25 18.12 9.83
C GLY A 73 -4.66 16.86 9.23
N LEU A 74 -4.32 16.90 7.95
CA LEU A 74 -3.79 15.73 7.24
C LEU A 74 -2.46 15.28 7.81
N GLU A 75 -2.34 13.98 8.04
CA GLU A 75 -1.05 13.32 8.29
C GLU A 75 -0.66 12.59 7.02
N ILE A 76 0.51 12.96 6.45
CA ILE A 76 0.96 12.45 5.16
C ILE A 76 2.28 11.70 5.34
N ASN A 77 2.36 10.53 4.72
CA ASN A 77 3.60 9.76 4.62
C ASN A 77 3.90 9.53 3.13
N ARG A 78 4.61 10.45 2.52
CA ARG A 78 4.90 10.39 1.08
C ARG A 78 5.71 9.17 0.68
N PRO A 79 6.72 8.71 1.46
CA PRO A 79 7.42 7.46 1.13
C PRO A 79 6.48 6.25 1.07
N LEU A 80 5.47 6.17 1.94
CA LEU A 80 4.47 5.12 1.87
C LEU A 80 3.60 5.25 0.63
N ASP A 81 3.17 6.48 0.30
CA ASP A 81 2.39 6.74 -0.91
C ASP A 81 3.16 6.29 -2.15
N ASP A 82 4.42 6.66 -2.27
CA ASP A 82 5.25 6.31 -3.42
C ASP A 82 5.47 4.81 -3.51
N LEU A 83 5.70 4.13 -2.38
CA LEU A 83 5.84 2.68 -2.35
C LEU A 83 4.53 2.00 -2.80
N ASP A 84 3.41 2.40 -2.24
CA ASP A 84 2.11 1.80 -2.56
C ASP A 84 1.74 1.99 -4.02
N LEU A 85 2.01 3.17 -4.59
CA LEU A 85 1.75 3.43 -6.01
C LEU A 85 2.57 2.50 -6.90
N ARG A 86 3.85 2.30 -6.59
CA ARG A 86 4.70 1.40 -7.36
C ARG A 86 4.27 -0.06 -7.24
N LEU A 87 3.91 -0.49 -6.05
CA LEU A 87 3.43 -1.87 -5.82
C LEU A 87 2.12 -2.11 -6.56
N LEU A 88 1.22 -1.14 -6.51
CA LEU A 88 -0.08 -1.23 -7.15
C LEU A 88 0.05 -1.25 -8.67
N ASP A 89 0.89 -0.39 -9.23
CA ASP A 89 1.17 -0.41 -10.68
C ASP A 89 1.68 -1.79 -11.13
N HIS A 90 2.62 -2.36 -10.38
CA HIS A 90 3.15 -3.69 -10.67
C HIS A 90 2.04 -4.76 -10.61
N ALA A 91 1.22 -4.72 -9.57
CA ALA A 91 0.13 -5.68 -9.40
C ALA A 91 -0.88 -5.60 -10.54
N LEU A 92 -1.25 -4.39 -10.96
CA LEU A 92 -2.20 -4.18 -12.07
C LEU A 92 -1.62 -4.64 -13.40
N GLU A 93 -0.34 -4.40 -13.65
CA GLU A 93 0.34 -4.86 -14.88
C GLU A 93 0.39 -6.38 -14.99
N HIS A 94 0.44 -7.07 -13.86
CA HIS A 94 0.58 -8.52 -13.80
C HIS A 94 -0.73 -9.25 -13.43
N ASP A 95 -1.85 -8.54 -13.48
CA ASP A 95 -3.17 -9.09 -13.11
C ASP A 95 -3.17 -9.76 -11.72
N MET A 96 -2.41 -9.21 -10.79
CA MET A 96 -2.29 -9.75 -9.44
C MET A 96 -3.49 -9.35 -8.59
N PRO A 97 -4.05 -10.25 -7.76
CA PRO A 97 -5.10 -9.87 -6.82
C PRO A 97 -4.64 -8.78 -5.85
N VAL A 98 -5.50 -7.79 -5.63
CA VAL A 98 -5.24 -6.67 -4.71
C VAL A 98 -6.39 -6.56 -3.72
N LEU A 99 -6.05 -6.50 -2.43
CA LEU A 99 -7.00 -6.15 -1.38
C LEU A 99 -6.58 -4.79 -0.80
N ALA A 100 -7.43 -3.79 -0.98
CA ALA A 100 -7.18 -2.43 -0.52
C ALA A 100 -8.11 -2.09 0.64
N ILE A 101 -7.55 -1.76 1.81
CA ILE A 101 -8.28 -1.53 3.06
C ILE A 101 -8.07 -0.08 3.51
N CYS A 102 -9.16 0.64 3.82
CA CYS A 102 -9.12 2.02 4.31
C CYS A 102 -8.27 2.93 3.41
N ARG A 103 -7.11 3.40 3.89
CA ARG A 103 -6.19 4.20 3.09
C ARG A 103 -5.83 3.50 1.78
N GLY A 104 -5.69 2.18 1.77
CA GLY A 104 -5.43 1.41 0.55
C GLY A 104 -6.49 1.62 -0.53
N MET A 105 -7.76 1.74 -0.15
CA MET A 105 -8.83 2.06 -1.09
C MET A 105 -8.65 3.46 -1.68
N GLN A 106 -8.15 4.40 -0.89
CA GLN A 106 -7.88 5.77 -1.37
C GLN A 106 -6.76 5.76 -2.40
N VAL A 107 -5.68 5.02 -2.14
CA VAL A 107 -4.57 4.86 -3.09
C VAL A 107 -5.06 4.25 -4.40
N LEU A 108 -5.86 3.20 -4.32
CA LEU A 108 -6.43 2.55 -5.50
C LEU A 108 -7.28 3.52 -6.32
N ASN A 109 -8.12 4.31 -5.65
CA ASN A 109 -8.94 5.31 -6.32
C ASN A 109 -8.09 6.36 -7.05
N VAL A 110 -7.02 6.83 -6.42
CA VAL A 110 -6.10 7.81 -7.01
C VAL A 110 -5.40 7.24 -8.25
N VAL A 111 -4.98 5.97 -8.21
CA VAL A 111 -4.35 5.31 -9.36
C VAL A 111 -5.28 5.27 -10.58
N PHE A 112 -6.58 5.11 -10.34
CA PHE A 112 -7.57 5.14 -11.42
C PHE A 112 -8.06 6.56 -11.76
N GLY A 113 -7.38 7.59 -11.28
CA GLY A 113 -7.67 8.98 -11.63
C GLY A 113 -8.75 9.65 -10.76
N GLY A 114 -9.19 9.00 -9.69
CA GLY A 114 -10.16 9.58 -8.76
C GLY A 114 -9.55 10.62 -7.84
N GLY A 115 -10.41 11.47 -7.27
CA GLY A 115 -10.04 12.40 -6.22
C GLY A 115 -10.61 11.99 -4.88
N LEU A 116 -10.15 12.66 -3.83
CA LEU A 116 -10.63 12.45 -2.46
C LEU A 116 -11.31 13.71 -1.96
N VAL A 117 -12.29 13.54 -1.12
CA VAL A 117 -13.08 14.63 -0.55
C VAL A 117 -12.53 15.03 0.81
#